data_d1934bfcf183f655a929eb0ec8d05e62
#
_entry.id   d1934bfcf183f655a929eb0ec8d05e62
#
_cell.length_a   1.000
_cell.length_b   1.000
_cell.length_c   1.000
_cell.angle_alpha   90.00
_cell.angle_beta   90.00
_cell.angle_gamma   90.00
#
_symmetry.space_group_name_H-M   'P 1'
#
loop_
_entity.id
_entity.type
_entity.pdbx_description
1 polymer ?
#
loop_
_entity_poly.entity_id
_entity_poly.type
_entity_poly.pdbx_seq_one_letter_code
_entity_poly.pdbx_strand_id
1 'polypeptide(L)'
;MQSHPVSLEVSRRSFLKASAVLAGSAPLLAGVIKAQSAAGKAPLMAYVGTFSSPLRDVLPTQVDLPPGNGRGIHLFQVDRATGAMTPAGVHELGTSPNCLTLNAAGTRLYSTNETDRVGEGNEGTVSAFAIKRPDGQLTLLNTIRSGGAGPTYLSIHPSGKFLLVANYFGGSVAVLPILPDGRLGAVTDIKRDGGTVGPKKATN
;
A
#
# COMPACT_ATOMS: atom_id res chain seq x y z
N MET A 1 -17.34 50.93 -12.14
CA MET A 1 -18.37 49.91 -11.94
C MET A 1 -17.67 48.56 -12.10
N GLN A 2 -17.25 47.96 -10.99
CA GLN A 2 -16.60 46.64 -10.97
C GLN A 2 -17.61 45.67 -10.38
N SER A 3 -18.01 44.68 -11.17
CA SER A 3 -18.86 43.58 -10.77
C SER A 3 -18.03 42.45 -10.16
N HIS A 4 -18.24 42.15 -8.88
CA HIS A 4 -17.69 41.00 -8.20
C HIS A 4 -18.53 39.75 -8.51
N PRO A 5 -17.94 38.59 -8.78
CA PRO A 5 -18.68 37.32 -8.85
C PRO A 5 -19.02 36.82 -7.45
N VAL A 6 -20.27 36.48 -7.23
CA VAL A 6 -20.77 35.84 -6.03
C VAL A 6 -20.41 34.37 -6.07
N SER A 7 -19.56 33.90 -5.15
CA SER A 7 -19.27 32.50 -4.95
C SER A 7 -20.37 31.87 -4.09
N LEU A 8 -21.08 30.87 -4.61
CA LEU A 8 -22.04 30.06 -3.87
C LEU A 8 -21.26 28.97 -3.07
N GLU A 9 -21.02 29.27 -1.79
CA GLU A 9 -20.59 28.24 -0.84
C GLU A 9 -21.78 27.34 -0.49
N VAL A 10 -21.76 26.10 -0.97
CA VAL A 10 -22.69 25.05 -0.55
C VAL A 10 -22.18 24.44 0.75
N SER A 11 -22.79 24.84 1.87
CA SER A 11 -22.47 24.31 3.19
C SER A 11 -22.85 22.83 3.32
N ARG A 12 -21.93 22.03 3.91
CA ARG A 12 -22.12 20.58 4.20
C ARG A 12 -23.34 20.26 5.09
N ARG A 13 -24.01 21.26 5.65
CA ARG A 13 -25.20 21.09 6.50
C ARG A 13 -26.53 21.02 5.74
N SER A 14 -26.55 21.34 4.45
CA SER A 14 -27.79 21.34 3.64
C SER A 14 -28.13 19.97 3.03
N PHE A 15 -27.27 18.98 3.13
CA PHE A 15 -27.48 17.66 2.54
C PHE A 15 -28.29 16.69 3.42
N LEU A 16 -28.60 17.04 4.67
CA LEU A 16 -29.21 16.12 5.65
C LEU A 16 -30.71 16.40 5.94
N LYS A 17 -31.39 17.24 5.16
CA LYS A 17 -32.79 17.62 5.45
C LYS A 17 -33.83 17.19 4.42
N ALA A 18 -33.56 16.26 3.56
CA ALA A 18 -34.53 15.75 2.59
C ALA A 18 -34.78 14.24 2.74
N SER A 19 -35.24 13.79 3.91
CA SER A 19 -35.82 12.46 4.09
C SER A 19 -36.73 12.44 5.30
N ALA A 20 -37.91 12.96 5.17
CA ALA A 20 -39.01 12.61 6.04
C ALA A 20 -40.35 12.96 5.34
N VAL A 21 -41.26 11.99 5.45
CA VAL A 21 -42.70 12.02 5.18
C VAL A 21 -43.14 11.47 3.83
N LEU A 22 -43.52 10.19 3.88
CA LEU A 22 -44.74 9.67 3.27
C LEU A 22 -45.15 8.38 4.01
N ALA A 23 -45.96 8.56 5.05
CA ALA A 23 -46.75 7.49 5.64
C ALA A 23 -48.07 7.41 4.86
N GLY A 24 -48.24 6.34 4.11
CA GLY A 24 -49.45 5.99 3.38
C GLY A 24 -49.67 4.48 3.44
N SER A 25 -50.70 4.10 4.14
CA SER A 25 -51.18 2.74 4.36
C SER A 25 -51.61 2.02 3.06
N ALA A 26 -51.03 0.84 2.77
CA ALA A 26 -51.56 -0.13 1.82
C ALA A 26 -51.10 -1.57 2.17
N PRO A 27 -51.83 -2.60 1.80
CA PRO A 27 -51.90 -3.90 2.53
C PRO A 27 -50.76 -4.84 2.25
N LEU A 28 -50.48 -5.67 3.25
CA LEU A 28 -49.57 -6.83 3.24
C LEU A 28 -49.80 -7.76 2.03
N LEU A 29 -48.98 -7.66 1.04
CA LEU A 29 -48.63 -8.73 0.13
C LEU A 29 -47.25 -9.20 0.54
N ALA A 30 -47.20 -10.36 1.20
CA ALA A 30 -45.97 -11.08 1.48
C ALA A 30 -45.35 -11.55 0.15
N GLY A 31 -44.78 -10.60 -0.60
CA GLY A 31 -43.89 -10.86 -1.72
C GLY A 31 -42.54 -11.19 -1.16
N VAL A 32 -42.08 -12.40 -1.38
CA VAL A 32 -40.69 -12.83 -1.21
C VAL A 32 -39.84 -11.79 -1.93
N ILE A 33 -39.26 -10.84 -1.19
CA ILE A 33 -38.19 -10.02 -1.69
C ILE A 33 -36.99 -10.96 -1.87
N LYS A 34 -36.92 -11.56 -3.05
CA LYS A 34 -35.67 -12.10 -3.54
C LYS A 34 -34.67 -10.94 -3.41
N ALA A 35 -33.79 -11.03 -2.44
CA ALA A 35 -32.65 -10.14 -2.37
C ALA A 35 -31.98 -10.22 -3.74
N GLN A 36 -32.22 -9.21 -4.58
CA GLN A 36 -31.47 -9.02 -5.79
C GLN A 36 -30.04 -8.82 -5.31
N SER A 37 -29.27 -9.89 -5.41
CA SER A 37 -27.83 -9.86 -5.33
C SER A 37 -27.38 -8.64 -6.12
N ALA A 38 -26.95 -7.60 -5.41
CA ALA A 38 -26.32 -6.45 -6.01
C ALA A 38 -25.21 -6.99 -6.90
N ALA A 39 -25.33 -6.79 -8.22
CA ALA A 39 -24.34 -7.22 -9.21
C ALA A 39 -22.99 -6.73 -8.70
N GLY A 40 -22.15 -7.68 -8.24
CA GLY A 40 -21.14 -7.45 -7.25
C GLY A 40 -20.06 -6.49 -7.73
N LYS A 41 -19.98 -5.35 -7.08
CA LYS A 41 -18.70 -4.62 -7.07
C LYS A 41 -17.65 -5.60 -6.56
N ALA A 42 -16.55 -5.70 -7.29
CA ALA A 42 -15.41 -6.53 -6.87
C ALA A 42 -15.10 -6.30 -5.38
N PRO A 43 -14.71 -7.34 -4.64
CA PRO A 43 -14.43 -7.20 -3.22
C PRO A 43 -13.40 -6.11 -2.98
N LEU A 44 -13.58 -5.33 -1.92
CA LEU A 44 -12.58 -4.39 -1.47
C LEU A 44 -11.50 -5.17 -0.75
N MET A 45 -10.26 -5.06 -1.22
CA MET A 45 -9.13 -5.76 -0.63
C MET A 45 -8.22 -4.78 0.12
N ALA A 46 -7.70 -5.20 1.26
CA ALA A 46 -6.61 -4.55 1.96
C ALA A 46 -5.37 -5.46 1.96
N TYR A 47 -4.21 -4.84 1.79
CA TYR A 47 -2.91 -5.50 1.82
C TYR A 47 -2.11 -4.90 2.98
N VAL A 48 -1.62 -5.76 3.87
CA VAL A 48 -0.85 -5.36 5.05
C VAL A 48 0.51 -6.01 4.98
N GLY A 49 1.53 -5.18 4.80
CA GLY A 49 2.92 -5.61 4.88
C GLY A 49 3.32 -5.83 6.34
N THR A 50 4.22 -6.76 6.58
CA THR A 50 4.65 -7.11 7.94
C THR A 50 6.15 -7.35 8.01
N PHE A 51 6.71 -7.18 9.21
CA PHE A 51 8.00 -7.79 9.52
C PHE A 51 7.81 -9.31 9.62
N SER A 52 8.55 -10.04 8.79
CA SER A 52 8.48 -11.50 8.75
C SER A 52 9.51 -12.10 9.69
N SER A 53 9.15 -13.18 10.39
CA SER A 53 10.06 -13.90 11.26
C SER A 53 9.75 -15.41 11.24
N PRO A 54 10.76 -16.29 11.26
CA PRO A 54 12.20 -15.97 11.07
C PRO A 54 12.49 -15.58 9.62
N LEU A 55 13.33 -14.58 9.41
CA LEU A 55 13.87 -14.27 8.08
C LEU A 55 14.90 -15.35 7.73
N ARG A 56 14.82 -15.88 6.54
CA ARG A 56 15.86 -16.79 5.99
C ARG A 56 16.90 -15.93 5.29
N ASP A 57 18.16 -16.14 5.63
CA ASP A 57 19.32 -15.57 4.94
C ASP A 57 19.37 -14.02 4.87
N VAL A 58 18.57 -13.34 5.68
CA VAL A 58 18.50 -11.88 5.72
C VAL A 58 18.43 -11.41 7.17
N LEU A 59 19.30 -10.51 7.56
CA LEU A 59 19.26 -9.89 8.88
C LEU A 59 18.15 -8.83 8.92
N PRO A 60 17.28 -8.82 9.95
CA PRO A 60 16.32 -7.74 10.14
C PRO A 60 17.09 -6.45 10.46
N THR A 61 16.55 -5.33 9.96
CA THR A 61 17.17 -4.02 10.20
C THR A 61 16.97 -3.50 11.62
N GLN A 62 16.00 -4.02 12.35
CA GLN A 62 15.73 -3.66 13.74
C GLN A 62 16.09 -4.84 14.63
N VAL A 63 17.16 -4.68 15.38
CA VAL A 63 17.92 -5.77 15.97
C VAL A 63 17.25 -6.41 17.19
N ASP A 64 16.41 -5.72 17.94
CA ASP A 64 15.94 -6.17 19.25
C ASP A 64 14.43 -6.36 19.38
N LEU A 65 13.72 -6.46 18.26
CA LEU A 65 12.30 -6.79 18.31
C LEU A 65 12.12 -8.31 18.40
N PRO A 66 11.23 -8.77 19.28
CA PRO A 66 10.89 -10.19 19.32
C PRO A 66 10.36 -10.63 17.95
N PRO A 67 10.53 -11.90 17.57
CA PRO A 67 10.01 -12.41 16.32
C PRO A 67 8.55 -12.04 16.12
N GLY A 68 8.24 -11.32 15.04
CA GLY A 68 6.86 -11.01 14.68
C GLY A 68 6.15 -12.25 14.11
N ASN A 69 4.82 -12.25 14.15
CA ASN A 69 4.01 -13.30 13.53
C ASN A 69 3.76 -13.05 12.03
N GLY A 70 4.41 -12.04 11.45
CA GLY A 70 4.30 -11.72 10.05
C GLY A 70 4.98 -12.78 9.18
N ARG A 71 4.39 -13.06 8.01
CA ARG A 71 4.93 -14.01 7.02
C ARG A 71 5.05 -13.40 5.63
N GLY A 72 4.92 -12.08 5.50
CA GLY A 72 4.93 -11.38 4.23
C GLY A 72 3.79 -10.38 4.11
N ILE A 73 3.03 -10.42 3.03
CA ILE A 73 1.90 -9.53 2.78
C ILE A 73 0.61 -10.25 3.09
N HIS A 74 -0.10 -9.80 4.13
CA HIS A 74 -1.40 -10.32 4.51
C HIS A 74 -2.50 -9.67 3.69
N LEU A 75 -3.45 -10.48 3.21
CA LEU A 75 -4.59 -10.08 2.42
C LEU A 75 -5.85 -10.14 3.28
N PHE A 76 -6.67 -9.11 3.19
CA PHE A 76 -7.96 -9.04 3.87
C PHE A 76 -9.05 -8.60 2.89
N GLN A 77 -10.21 -9.22 3.02
CA GLN A 77 -11.43 -8.70 2.43
C GLN A 77 -12.05 -7.68 3.39
N VAL A 78 -12.40 -6.50 2.88
CA VAL A 78 -12.92 -5.40 3.69
C VAL A 78 -14.41 -5.21 3.41
N ASP A 79 -15.21 -5.23 4.46
CA ASP A 79 -16.62 -4.84 4.39
C ASP A 79 -16.72 -3.34 4.15
N ARG A 80 -17.42 -2.95 3.10
CA ARG A 80 -17.49 -1.53 2.67
C ARG A 80 -18.34 -0.65 3.59
N ALA A 81 -19.24 -1.24 4.36
CA ALA A 81 -20.14 -0.51 5.24
C ALA A 81 -19.53 -0.29 6.62
N THR A 82 -18.84 -1.30 7.14
CA THR A 82 -18.33 -1.32 8.51
C THR A 82 -16.81 -1.11 8.60
N GLY A 83 -16.07 -1.36 7.51
CA GLY A 83 -14.62 -1.40 7.52
C GLY A 83 -14.03 -2.69 8.13
N ALA A 84 -14.87 -3.63 8.54
CA ALA A 84 -14.43 -4.88 9.13
C ALA A 84 -13.57 -5.68 8.13
N MET A 85 -12.47 -6.26 8.60
CA MET A 85 -11.53 -7.02 7.80
C MET A 85 -11.63 -8.51 8.10
N THR A 86 -11.78 -9.32 7.06
CA THR A 86 -11.75 -10.79 7.12
C THR A 86 -10.48 -11.28 6.42
N PRO A 87 -9.67 -12.15 7.06
CA PRO A 87 -8.47 -12.70 6.42
C PRO A 87 -8.81 -13.43 5.11
N ALA A 88 -8.05 -13.14 4.06
CA ALA A 88 -8.22 -13.69 2.71
C ALA A 88 -6.97 -14.42 2.20
N GLY A 89 -5.90 -14.44 2.98
CA GLY A 89 -4.67 -15.15 2.65
C GLY A 89 -3.42 -14.40 3.07
N VAL A 90 -2.28 -15.01 2.77
CA VAL A 90 -0.94 -14.43 2.98
C VAL A 90 -0.10 -14.72 1.75
N HIS A 91 0.56 -13.72 1.21
CA HIS A 91 1.62 -13.89 0.24
C HIS A 91 2.95 -13.92 0.98
N GLU A 92 3.48 -15.13 1.16
CA GLU A 92 4.76 -15.32 1.85
C GLU A 92 5.91 -14.86 0.94
N LEU A 93 6.76 -14.00 1.45
CA LEU A 93 7.83 -13.39 0.67
C LEU A 93 9.24 -13.74 1.16
N GLY A 94 9.37 -14.28 2.36
CA GLY A 94 10.68 -14.62 2.96
C GLY A 94 11.54 -13.39 3.31
N THR A 95 10.92 -12.21 3.37
CA THR A 95 11.54 -10.93 3.73
C THR A 95 10.50 -10.06 4.44
N SER A 96 10.84 -8.82 4.82
CA SER A 96 9.98 -7.90 5.57
C SER A 96 9.37 -6.83 4.67
N PRO A 97 8.26 -7.11 3.97
CA PRO A 97 7.56 -6.13 3.12
C PRO A 97 6.79 -5.14 4.00
N ASN A 98 7.46 -4.12 4.52
CA ASN A 98 6.90 -3.21 5.52
C ASN A 98 6.11 -2.04 4.95
N CYS A 99 6.47 -1.52 3.77
CA CYS A 99 5.73 -0.45 3.13
C CYS A 99 5.21 -0.89 1.76
N LEU A 100 3.94 -0.58 1.49
CA LEU A 100 3.24 -1.00 0.28
C LEU A 100 2.64 0.20 -0.45
N THR A 101 2.63 0.17 -1.78
CA THR A 101 1.87 1.11 -2.60
C THR A 101 1.21 0.42 -3.78
N LEU A 102 0.06 0.95 -4.21
CA LEU A 102 -0.68 0.48 -5.37
C LEU A 102 -0.54 1.46 -6.53
N ASN A 103 -0.49 0.94 -7.77
CA ASN A 103 -0.67 1.81 -8.92
C ASN A 103 -2.11 2.35 -8.97
N ALA A 104 -2.33 3.45 -9.69
CA ALA A 104 -3.64 4.10 -9.79
C ALA A 104 -4.76 3.16 -10.29
N ALA A 105 -4.44 2.18 -11.12
CA ALA A 105 -5.40 1.20 -11.64
C ALA A 105 -5.72 0.06 -10.63
N GLY A 106 -5.01 -0.03 -9.50
CA GLY A 106 -5.16 -1.13 -8.53
C GLY A 106 -4.86 -2.51 -9.12
N THR A 107 -3.94 -2.58 -10.08
CA THR A 107 -3.54 -3.82 -10.75
C THR A 107 -2.12 -4.26 -10.42
N ARG A 108 -1.36 -3.38 -9.79
CA ARG A 108 0.02 -3.61 -9.37
C ARG A 108 0.20 -3.14 -7.93
N LEU A 109 0.97 -3.90 -7.19
CA LEU A 109 1.43 -3.57 -5.85
C LEU A 109 2.95 -3.60 -5.83
N TYR A 110 3.55 -2.67 -5.10
CA TYR A 110 4.99 -2.60 -4.88
C TYR A 110 5.25 -2.60 -3.39
N SER A 111 6.32 -3.28 -2.96
CA SER A 111 6.75 -3.31 -1.57
C SER A 111 8.22 -2.91 -1.41
N THR A 112 8.54 -2.21 -0.33
CA THR A 112 9.89 -2.24 0.22
C THR A 112 10.06 -3.52 1.02
N ASN A 113 11.25 -4.13 0.96
CA ASN A 113 11.63 -5.25 1.80
C ASN A 113 12.72 -4.73 2.74
N GLU A 114 12.33 -4.35 3.95
CA GLU A 114 13.20 -3.64 4.90
C GLU A 114 14.28 -4.58 5.46
N THR A 115 15.38 -4.59 4.74
CA THR A 115 16.58 -5.32 5.10
C THR A 115 17.78 -4.41 4.86
N ASP A 116 18.83 -4.56 5.65
CA ASP A 116 20.06 -3.79 5.50
C ASP A 116 21.04 -4.42 4.52
N ARG A 117 20.88 -5.72 4.26
CA ARG A 117 21.71 -6.44 3.31
C ARG A 117 20.98 -7.64 2.71
N VAL A 118 21.29 -7.92 1.46
CA VAL A 118 20.87 -9.12 0.74
C VAL A 118 22.13 -9.79 0.17
N GLY A 119 22.41 -11.00 0.60
CA GLY A 119 23.66 -11.69 0.28
C GLY A 119 24.87 -10.93 0.84
N GLU A 120 25.91 -10.73 0.03
CA GLU A 120 27.14 -10.02 0.41
C GLU A 120 27.03 -8.48 0.33
N GLY A 121 25.91 -7.95 -0.16
CA GLY A 121 25.70 -6.50 -0.34
C GLY A 121 25.09 -5.81 0.86
N ASN A 122 25.29 -4.49 0.97
CA ASN A 122 24.66 -3.61 1.97
C ASN A 122 23.41 -2.92 1.39
N GLU A 123 22.56 -3.67 0.72
CA GLU A 123 21.35 -3.13 0.10
C GLU A 123 20.14 -3.99 0.47
N GLY A 124 19.00 -3.33 0.67
CA GLY A 124 17.71 -3.97 0.72
C GLY A 124 17.15 -4.21 -0.68
N THR A 125 15.90 -4.65 -0.73
CA THR A 125 15.23 -4.94 -1.98
C THR A 125 13.84 -4.27 -2.05
N VAL A 126 13.32 -4.20 -3.27
CA VAL A 126 11.92 -3.83 -3.57
C VAL A 126 11.32 -4.88 -4.46
N SER A 127 10.04 -5.16 -4.27
CA SER A 127 9.31 -6.16 -5.04
C SER A 127 8.12 -5.56 -5.76
N ALA A 128 7.82 -6.09 -6.95
CA ALA A 128 6.65 -5.77 -7.75
C ALA A 128 5.74 -6.98 -7.86
N PHE A 129 4.43 -6.76 -7.76
CA PHE A 129 3.41 -7.80 -7.85
C PHE A 129 2.31 -7.41 -8.81
N ALA A 130 1.78 -8.40 -9.53
CA ALA A 130 0.49 -8.30 -10.19
C ALA A 130 -0.61 -8.68 -9.19
N ILE A 131 -1.73 -7.95 -9.23
CA ILE A 131 -2.93 -8.25 -8.45
C ILE A 131 -3.91 -8.98 -9.36
N LYS A 132 -4.22 -10.23 -9.01
CA LYS A 132 -5.20 -11.04 -9.72
C LYS A 132 -6.61 -10.67 -9.30
N ARG A 133 -7.48 -10.43 -10.24
CA ARG A 133 -8.90 -10.20 -9.98
C ARG A 133 -9.71 -11.49 -10.20
N PRO A 134 -10.81 -11.72 -9.45
CA PRO A 134 -11.42 -10.81 -8.47
C PRO A 134 -10.90 -10.98 -7.03
N ASP A 135 -10.07 -11.99 -6.75
CA ASP A 135 -9.70 -12.46 -5.41
C ASP A 135 -8.57 -11.66 -4.74
N GLY A 136 -7.93 -10.76 -5.47
CA GLY A 136 -6.85 -9.91 -4.96
C GLY A 136 -5.53 -10.63 -4.72
N GLN A 137 -5.41 -11.91 -5.12
CA GLN A 137 -4.17 -12.66 -4.92
C GLN A 137 -2.99 -12.01 -5.63
N LEU A 138 -1.81 -12.10 -5.01
CA LEU A 138 -0.58 -11.50 -5.52
C LEU A 138 0.23 -12.53 -6.30
N THR A 139 0.75 -12.09 -7.44
CA THR A 139 1.78 -12.83 -8.19
C THR A 139 3.02 -11.97 -8.25
N LEU A 140 4.13 -12.47 -7.70
CA LEU A 140 5.42 -11.79 -7.77
C LEU A 140 5.87 -11.65 -9.22
N LEU A 141 6.19 -10.43 -9.64
CA LEU A 141 6.73 -10.12 -10.96
C LEU A 141 8.25 -10.12 -10.96
N ASN A 142 8.84 -9.37 -10.02
CA ASN A 142 10.28 -9.39 -9.76
C ASN A 142 10.60 -8.75 -8.40
N THR A 143 11.80 -9.03 -7.93
CA THR A 143 12.45 -8.38 -6.80
C THR A 143 13.82 -7.90 -7.25
N ILE A 144 14.15 -6.65 -6.94
CA ILE A 144 15.43 -6.05 -7.30
C ILE A 144 16.03 -5.27 -6.13
N ARG A 145 17.30 -4.93 -6.20
CA ARG A 145 17.99 -4.12 -5.20
C ARG A 145 17.42 -2.71 -5.15
N SER A 146 17.29 -2.14 -3.95
CA SER A 146 16.74 -0.79 -3.73
C SER A 146 17.75 0.34 -3.91
N GLY A 147 19.03 0.02 -4.11
CA GLY A 147 20.10 1.00 -4.21
C GLY A 147 20.60 1.54 -2.87
N GLY A 148 20.20 0.93 -1.76
CA GLY A 148 20.66 1.29 -0.42
C GLY A 148 20.14 0.36 0.66
N ALA A 149 20.65 0.52 1.87
CA ALA A 149 20.28 -0.29 3.02
C ALA A 149 18.97 0.20 3.66
N GLY A 150 18.13 -0.74 4.09
CA GLY A 150 16.91 -0.50 4.83
C GLY A 150 15.88 0.35 4.08
N PRO A 151 15.35 -0.11 2.93
CA PRO A 151 14.26 0.58 2.26
C PRO A 151 13.00 0.53 3.13
N THR A 152 12.55 1.68 3.63
CA THR A 152 11.43 1.79 4.57
C THR A 152 10.20 2.46 3.98
N TYR A 153 10.36 3.21 2.90
CA TYR A 153 9.24 3.92 2.27
C TYR A 153 9.37 3.93 0.75
N LEU A 154 8.23 3.90 0.09
CA LEU A 154 8.18 4.00 -1.36
C LEU A 154 6.96 4.82 -1.83
N SER A 155 7.10 5.45 -2.99
CA SER A 155 6.05 6.23 -3.61
C SER A 155 6.15 6.14 -5.12
N ILE A 156 5.00 6.01 -5.79
CA ILE A 156 4.95 6.06 -7.25
C ILE A 156 4.88 7.53 -7.68
N HIS A 157 5.77 7.92 -8.58
CA HIS A 157 5.71 9.25 -9.21
C HIS A 157 4.35 9.43 -9.91
N PRO A 158 3.73 10.62 -9.91
CA PRO A 158 2.42 10.87 -10.53
C PRO A 158 2.29 10.43 -11.99
N SER A 159 3.41 10.40 -12.74
CA SER A 159 3.41 9.86 -14.11
C SER A 159 3.17 8.35 -14.20
N GLY A 160 3.23 7.61 -13.08
CA GLY A 160 3.16 6.15 -13.05
C GLY A 160 4.38 5.41 -13.62
N LYS A 161 5.43 6.14 -14.02
CA LYS A 161 6.60 5.56 -14.71
C LYS A 161 7.79 5.26 -13.80
N PHE A 162 7.79 5.79 -12.58
CA PHE A 162 8.91 5.68 -11.65
C PHE A 162 8.43 5.37 -10.25
N LEU A 163 9.20 4.56 -9.55
CA LEU A 163 9.10 4.31 -8.12
C LEU A 163 10.26 5.03 -7.43
N LEU A 164 9.95 5.81 -6.39
CA LEU A 164 10.93 6.43 -5.51
C LEU A 164 11.00 5.60 -4.23
N VAL A 165 12.21 5.31 -3.76
CA VAL A 165 12.46 4.48 -2.59
C VAL A 165 13.37 5.21 -1.63
N ALA A 166 12.93 5.36 -0.37
CA ALA A 166 13.77 5.89 0.70
C ALA A 166 14.46 4.73 1.42
N ASN A 167 15.78 4.73 1.38
CA ASN A 167 16.65 3.77 2.05
C ASN A 167 17.14 4.40 3.37
N TYR A 168 16.50 4.03 4.46
CA TYR A 168 16.69 4.66 5.77
C TYR A 168 18.14 4.55 6.29
N PHE A 169 18.65 3.31 6.37
CA PHE A 169 20.04 3.10 6.81
C PHE A 169 21.07 3.53 5.78
N GLY A 170 20.70 3.53 4.50
CA GLY A 170 21.55 4.01 3.40
C GLY A 170 21.59 5.53 3.27
N GLY A 171 20.74 6.29 4.00
CA GLY A 171 20.64 7.73 3.89
C GLY A 171 20.46 8.20 2.44
N SER A 172 19.58 7.53 1.70
CA SER A 172 19.44 7.79 0.25
C SER A 172 18.01 7.65 -0.25
N VAL A 173 17.74 8.31 -1.37
CA VAL A 173 16.54 8.10 -2.17
C VAL A 173 16.97 7.58 -3.52
N ALA A 174 16.40 6.45 -3.93
CA ALA A 174 16.62 5.81 -5.21
C ALA A 174 15.42 5.97 -6.13
N VAL A 175 15.66 6.03 -7.44
CA VAL A 175 14.63 6.08 -8.49
C VAL A 175 14.73 4.83 -9.35
N LEU A 176 13.62 4.12 -9.48
CA LEU A 176 13.51 2.91 -10.26
C LEU A 176 12.42 3.07 -11.32
N PRO A 177 12.67 2.73 -12.59
CA PRO A 177 11.63 2.75 -13.61
C PRO A 177 10.62 1.63 -13.36
N ILE A 178 9.34 1.95 -13.57
CA ILE A 178 8.25 0.99 -13.66
C ILE A 178 8.10 0.64 -15.15
N LEU A 179 8.37 -0.61 -15.49
CA LEU A 179 8.29 -1.11 -16.87
C LEU A 179 6.83 -1.27 -17.33
N PRO A 180 6.56 -1.34 -18.64
CA PRO A 180 5.21 -1.48 -19.17
C PRO A 180 4.43 -2.70 -18.64
N ASP A 181 5.11 -3.79 -18.31
CA ASP A 181 4.51 -4.99 -17.72
C ASP A 181 4.32 -4.90 -16.20
N GLY A 182 4.75 -3.80 -15.59
CA GLY A 182 4.64 -3.55 -14.15
C GLY A 182 5.83 -4.02 -13.33
N ARG A 183 6.83 -4.66 -13.91
CA ARG A 183 8.09 -4.98 -13.23
C ARG A 183 8.88 -3.71 -12.94
N LEU A 184 9.79 -3.81 -11.99
CA LEU A 184 10.75 -2.75 -11.70
C LEU A 184 12.02 -2.96 -12.52
N GLY A 185 12.51 -1.89 -13.13
CA GLY A 185 13.83 -1.86 -13.74
C GLY A 185 14.91 -1.49 -12.73
N ALA A 186 16.17 -1.67 -13.11
CA ALA A 186 17.32 -1.30 -12.28
C ALA A 186 17.28 0.17 -11.86
N VAL A 187 17.87 0.48 -10.70
CA VAL A 187 18.00 1.85 -10.20
C VAL A 187 18.67 2.73 -11.26
N THR A 188 18.03 3.86 -11.56
CA THR A 188 18.53 4.82 -12.57
C THR A 188 19.14 6.06 -11.95
N ASP A 189 18.79 6.39 -10.72
CA ASP A 189 19.37 7.52 -9.99
C ASP A 189 19.33 7.26 -8.48
N ILE A 190 20.34 7.77 -7.76
CA ILE A 190 20.43 7.72 -6.31
C ILE A 190 20.90 9.09 -5.82
N LYS A 191 20.11 9.68 -4.93
CA LYS A 191 20.53 10.86 -4.16
C LYS A 191 20.85 10.41 -2.74
N ARG A 192 22.07 10.69 -2.30
CA ARG A 192 22.54 10.41 -0.95
C ARG A 192 22.56 11.71 -0.15
N ASP A 193 22.14 11.61 1.09
CA ASP A 193 22.34 12.70 2.04
C ASP A 193 23.83 12.79 2.37
N GLY A 194 24.45 13.93 2.04
CA GLY A 194 25.86 14.23 2.31
C GLY A 194 26.07 15.23 3.45
N GLY A 195 24.99 15.52 4.20
CA GLY A 195 25.03 16.51 5.27
C GLY A 195 25.81 16.01 6.51
N THR A 196 26.57 16.93 7.13
CA THR A 196 27.20 16.71 8.45
C THR A 196 26.24 17.00 9.61
N VAL A 197 25.00 17.39 9.34
CA VAL A 197 23.99 17.86 10.31
C VAL A 197 22.88 16.83 10.42
N GLY A 198 23.16 15.73 11.09
CA GLY A 198 22.12 14.81 11.59
C GLY A 198 21.83 15.05 13.06
N PRO A 199 20.73 14.54 13.62
CA PRO A 199 20.57 14.54 15.07
C PRO A 199 21.79 13.86 15.68
N LYS A 200 22.49 14.57 16.57
CA LYS A 200 23.56 13.96 17.35
C LYS A 200 22.99 12.72 18.00
N LYS A 201 23.59 11.53 17.77
CA LYS A 201 23.28 10.34 18.55
C LYS A 201 23.33 10.76 20.01
N ALA A 202 22.23 10.58 20.75
CA ALA A 202 22.25 10.71 22.19
C ALA A 202 23.31 9.73 22.68
N THR A 203 24.41 10.24 23.19
CA THR A 203 25.39 9.45 23.93
C THR A 203 24.77 9.18 25.29
N ASN A 204 24.29 7.97 25.50
CA ASN A 204 23.99 7.47 26.82
C ASN A 204 25.30 7.27 27.61
#